data_5750f8272fa31c5e44e83c94fbe767fd
#
_entry.id   5750f8272fa31c5e44e83c94fbe767fd
#
_cell.length_a   1.000
_cell.length_b   1.000
_cell.length_c   1.000
_cell.angle_alpha   90.00
_cell.angle_beta   90.00
_cell.angle_gamma   90.00
#
_symmetry.space_group_name_H-M   'P 1'
#
loop_
_entity.id
_entity.type
_entity.pdbx_description
1 polymer ?
#
loop_
_entity_poly.entity_id
_entity_poly.type
_entity_poly.pdbx_seq_one_letter_code
_entity_poly.pdbx_strand_id
1 'polypeptide(L)'
;MKFRILYTPAYNKRAARFLRKHPELLPQYEKTLKLLELDPFHPSLRMYRLRGTLSSLHSVSINIRYRITLELIIQDKESIPVNVGSHDEVYRS
;
A
#
# COMPACT_ATOMS: atom_id res chain seq x y z
N MET A 1 15.57 6.12 5.31
CA MET A 1 14.68 7.30 5.36
C MET A 1 13.32 6.85 5.85
N LYS A 2 12.88 7.33 7.03
CA LYS A 2 11.62 6.90 7.60
C LYS A 2 10.46 7.76 7.15
N PHE A 3 9.34 7.11 6.84
CA PHE A 3 8.07 7.76 6.55
C PHE A 3 7.05 7.31 7.58
N ARG A 4 6.12 8.20 7.95
CA ARG A 4 5.00 7.83 8.78
C ARG A 4 3.87 7.28 7.91
N ILE A 5 3.22 6.23 8.38
CA ILE A 5 2.04 5.72 7.69
C ILE A 5 0.82 6.27 8.41
N LEU A 6 -0.03 6.99 7.68
CA LEU A 6 -1.26 7.56 8.22
C LEU A 6 -2.43 6.69 7.79
N TYR A 7 -3.04 6.01 8.75
CA TYR A 7 -4.16 5.09 8.50
C TYR A 7 -5.47 5.84 8.61
N THR A 8 -6.33 5.68 7.59
CA THR A 8 -7.67 6.25 7.62
C THR A 8 -8.69 5.18 7.99
N PRO A 9 -9.85 5.56 8.57
CA PRO A 9 -10.91 4.58 8.85
C PRO A 9 -11.35 3.81 7.61
N ALA A 10 -11.42 4.47 6.46
CA ALA A 10 -11.81 3.83 5.21
C ALA A 10 -10.80 2.76 4.81
N TYR A 11 -9.51 3.06 4.88
CA TYR A 11 -8.49 2.07 4.58
C TYR A 11 -8.51 0.92 5.57
N ASN A 12 -8.66 1.22 6.86
CA ASN A 12 -8.67 0.19 7.88
C ASN A 12 -9.79 -0.83 7.64
N LYS A 13 -10.96 -0.38 7.19
CA LYS A 13 -12.05 -1.28 6.82
C LYS A 13 -11.68 -2.17 5.64
N ARG A 14 -11.07 -1.59 4.63
CA ARG A 14 -10.65 -2.33 3.43
C ARG A 14 -9.58 -3.37 3.77
N ALA A 15 -8.61 -2.97 4.58
CA ALA A 15 -7.55 -3.88 5.00
C ALA A 15 -8.09 -5.03 5.85
N ALA A 16 -8.99 -4.75 6.77
CA ALA A 16 -9.60 -5.79 7.58
C ALA A 16 -10.36 -6.81 6.72
N ARG A 17 -11.11 -6.32 5.74
CA ARG A 17 -11.84 -7.18 4.81
C ARG A 17 -10.90 -8.04 3.98
N PHE A 18 -9.83 -7.43 3.47
CA PHE A 18 -8.83 -8.12 2.69
C PHE A 18 -8.16 -9.23 3.51
N LEU A 19 -7.75 -8.93 4.72
CA LEU A 19 -7.06 -9.90 5.57
C LEU A 19 -7.99 -11.01 6.06
N ARG A 20 -9.28 -10.75 6.21
CA ARG A 20 -10.23 -11.82 6.50
C ARG A 20 -10.34 -12.83 5.37
N LYS A 21 -10.24 -12.36 4.12
CA LYS A 21 -10.25 -13.22 2.94
C LYS A 21 -8.91 -13.92 2.71
N HIS A 22 -7.83 -13.31 3.18
CA HIS A 22 -6.47 -13.80 2.94
C HIS A 22 -5.66 -13.82 4.23
N PRO A 23 -6.09 -14.61 5.24
CA PRO A 23 -5.39 -14.62 6.53
C PRO A 23 -3.94 -15.08 6.43
N GLU A 24 -3.64 -15.90 5.42
CA GLU A 24 -2.27 -16.37 5.19
C GLU A 24 -1.31 -15.25 4.81
N LEU A 25 -1.84 -14.11 4.36
CA LEU A 25 -1.01 -12.99 3.92
C LEU A 25 -0.64 -12.02 5.05
N LEU A 26 -1.17 -12.22 6.24
CA LEU A 26 -0.92 -11.29 7.34
C LEU A 26 0.57 -11.03 7.60
N PRO A 27 1.43 -12.07 7.72
CA PRO A 27 2.85 -11.82 7.95
C PRO A 27 3.49 -10.99 6.84
N GLN A 28 3.16 -11.29 5.59
CA GLN A 28 3.72 -10.57 4.45
C GLN A 28 3.18 -9.14 4.38
N TYR A 29 1.91 -8.95 4.71
CA TYR A 29 1.29 -7.64 4.77
C TYR A 29 1.97 -6.75 5.81
N GLU A 30 2.18 -7.30 7.01
CA GLU A 30 2.86 -6.57 8.08
C GLU A 30 4.30 -6.21 7.71
N LYS A 31 5.00 -7.14 7.06
CA LYS A 31 6.36 -6.88 6.58
C LYS A 31 6.38 -5.76 5.56
N THR A 32 5.40 -5.73 4.66
CA THR A 32 5.29 -4.68 3.65
C THR A 32 5.11 -3.32 4.28
N LEU A 33 4.22 -3.22 5.28
CA LEU A 33 4.00 -1.96 5.98
C LEU A 33 5.25 -1.51 6.73
N LYS A 34 5.98 -2.44 7.33
CA LYS A 34 7.21 -2.13 8.04
C LYS A 34 8.28 -1.59 7.09
N LEU A 35 8.42 -2.21 5.94
CA LEU A 35 9.35 -1.72 4.91
C LEU A 35 8.92 -0.34 4.41
N LEU A 36 7.62 -0.15 4.18
CA LEU A 36 7.10 1.14 3.72
C LEU A 36 7.42 2.25 4.71
N GLU A 37 7.37 1.95 6.00
CA GLU A 37 7.71 2.90 7.05
C GLU A 37 9.20 3.20 7.08
N LEU A 38 10.04 2.16 6.94
CA LEU A 38 11.48 2.32 7.00
C LEU A 38 12.06 3.00 5.77
N ASP A 39 11.57 2.61 4.59
CA ASP A 39 12.06 3.14 3.33
C ASP A 39 11.07 2.82 2.21
N PRO A 40 10.21 3.78 1.83
CA PRO A 40 9.21 3.52 0.79
C PRO A 40 9.83 3.20 -0.57
N PHE A 41 11.10 3.53 -0.76
CA PHE A 41 11.81 3.27 -2.01
C PHE A 41 12.62 1.98 -1.97
N HIS A 42 12.45 1.16 -0.95
CA HIS A 42 13.12 -0.13 -0.87
C HIS A 42 12.76 -0.99 -2.08
N PRO A 43 13.75 -1.60 -2.75
CA PRO A 43 13.48 -2.35 -4.00
C PRO A 43 12.44 -3.46 -3.86
N SER A 44 12.36 -4.10 -2.69
CA SER A 44 11.39 -5.18 -2.46
C SER A 44 9.95 -4.71 -2.55
N LEU A 45 9.69 -3.43 -2.34
CA LEU A 45 8.34 -2.87 -2.41
C LEU A 45 7.87 -2.68 -3.85
N ARG A 46 8.79 -2.61 -4.81
CA ARG A 46 8.47 -2.39 -6.22
C ARG A 46 7.47 -1.24 -6.40
N MET A 47 7.78 -0.12 -5.75
CA MET A 47 6.91 1.05 -5.82
C MET A 47 6.92 1.65 -7.21
N TYR A 48 5.74 2.02 -7.70
CA TYR A 48 5.64 2.82 -8.92
C TYR A 48 4.39 3.70 -8.85
N ARG A 49 4.44 4.79 -9.62
CA ARG A 49 3.33 5.73 -9.72
C ARG A 49 2.28 5.19 -10.69
N LEU A 50 1.01 5.33 -10.34
CA LEU A 50 -0.07 4.93 -11.21
C LEU A 50 -0.29 5.95 -12.32
N ARG A 51 -1.04 5.57 -13.34
CA ARG A 51 -1.31 6.41 -14.51
C ARG A 51 -2.78 6.77 -14.60
N GLY A 52 -3.09 7.77 -15.46
CA GLY A 52 -4.45 8.17 -15.73
C GLY A 52 -5.10 8.85 -14.56
N THR A 53 -6.35 8.49 -14.29
CA THR A 53 -7.12 9.11 -13.22
C THR A 53 -6.57 8.82 -11.82
N LEU A 54 -5.70 7.81 -11.70
CA LEU A 54 -5.07 7.44 -10.43
C LEU A 54 -3.65 7.97 -10.29
N SER A 55 -3.27 8.96 -11.10
CA SER A 55 -1.88 9.44 -11.17
C SER A 55 -1.37 10.07 -9.88
N SER A 56 -2.25 10.41 -8.93
CA SER A 56 -1.83 10.91 -7.63
C SER A 56 -1.40 9.78 -6.68
N LEU A 57 -1.61 8.52 -7.07
CA LEU A 57 -1.35 7.38 -6.22
C LEU A 57 -0.10 6.63 -6.65
N HIS A 58 0.53 6.00 -5.67
CA HIS A 58 1.62 5.04 -5.87
C HIS A 58 1.13 3.67 -5.44
N SER A 59 1.85 2.65 -5.87
CA SER A 59 1.52 1.26 -5.55
C SER A 59 2.75 0.55 -5.05
N VAL A 60 2.60 -0.26 -3.99
CA VAL A 60 3.67 -1.12 -3.49
C VAL A 60 3.19 -2.56 -3.46
N SER A 61 4.14 -3.49 -3.61
CA SER A 61 3.85 -4.92 -3.69
C SER A 61 3.80 -5.55 -2.31
N ILE A 62 2.72 -6.29 -2.02
CA ILE A 62 2.71 -7.23 -0.88
C ILE A 62 3.39 -8.52 -1.35
N ASN A 63 2.96 -9.00 -2.51
CA ASN A 63 3.56 -10.13 -3.20
C ASN A 63 3.28 -9.97 -4.70
N ILE A 64 3.49 -11.02 -5.48
CA ILE A 64 3.32 -10.91 -6.93
C ILE A 64 1.88 -10.63 -7.34
N ARG A 65 0.91 -10.96 -6.49
CA ARG A 65 -0.51 -10.86 -6.81
C ARG A 65 -1.20 -9.66 -6.19
N TYR A 66 -0.77 -9.23 -5.00
CA TYR A 66 -1.49 -8.22 -4.21
C TYR A 66 -0.65 -6.99 -3.97
N ARG A 67 -1.32 -5.83 -3.95
CA ARG A 67 -0.65 -4.54 -3.83
C ARG A 67 -1.43 -3.62 -2.89
N ILE A 68 -0.73 -2.61 -2.39
CA ILE A 68 -1.33 -1.51 -1.63
C ILE A 68 -1.17 -0.25 -2.46
N THR A 69 -2.26 0.49 -2.68
CA THR A 69 -2.18 1.82 -3.28
C THR A 69 -2.19 2.86 -2.18
N LEU A 70 -1.43 3.93 -2.38
CA LEU A 70 -1.23 4.93 -1.34
C LEU A 70 -0.91 6.29 -1.95
N GLU A 71 -1.16 7.34 -1.17
CA GLU A 71 -0.61 8.66 -1.47
C GLU A 71 0.75 8.77 -0.80
N LEU A 72 1.73 9.27 -1.55
CA LEU A 72 3.06 9.47 -1.03
C LEU A 72 3.34 10.96 -0.95
N ILE A 73 3.51 11.47 0.26
CA ILE A 73 3.76 12.90 0.50
C ILE A 73 5.21 13.04 0.94
N ILE A 74 6.05 13.32 -0.03
CA ILE A 74 7.50 13.31 0.19
C ILE A 74 7.96 14.39 1.13
N GLN A 75 7.41 15.59 0.99
CA GLN A 75 7.78 16.73 1.85
C GLN A 75 7.59 16.43 3.33
N ASP A 76 6.48 15.76 3.66
CA ASP A 76 6.14 15.47 5.05
C ASP A 76 6.61 14.09 5.49
N LYS A 77 7.19 13.32 4.58
CA LYS A 77 7.59 11.93 4.81
C LYS A 77 6.43 11.10 5.33
N GLU A 78 5.31 11.15 4.60
CA GLU A 78 4.08 10.44 4.95
C GLU A 78 3.61 9.56 3.82
N SER A 79 3.06 8.41 4.19
CA SER A 79 2.38 7.50 3.28
C SER A 79 0.96 7.30 3.79
N ILE A 80 -0.01 7.47 2.90
CA ILE A 80 -1.42 7.35 3.26
C ILE A 80 -2.03 6.23 2.43
N PRO A 81 -2.14 5.00 2.98
CA PRO A 81 -2.74 3.89 2.24
C PRO A 81 -4.19 4.20 1.90
N VAL A 82 -4.59 3.81 0.68
CA VAL A 82 -5.93 4.08 0.16
C VAL A 82 -6.69 2.79 -0.09
N ASN A 83 -6.04 1.79 -0.68
CA ASN A 83 -6.70 0.53 -1.00
C ASN A 83 -5.70 -0.62 -0.95
N VAL A 84 -6.22 -1.84 -0.84
CA VAL A 84 -5.41 -3.05 -0.85
C VAL A 84 -6.20 -4.15 -1.54
N GLY A 85 -5.52 -4.93 -2.37
CA GLY A 85 -6.16 -6.01 -3.11
C GLY A 85 -5.31 -6.46 -4.27
N SER A 86 -5.90 -7.21 -5.19
CA SER A 86 -5.23 -7.63 -6.41
C SER A 86 -4.98 -6.42 -7.31
N HIS A 87 -4.12 -6.60 -8.30
CA HIS A 87 -3.83 -5.56 -9.28
C HIS A 87 -5.11 -4.95 -9.85
N ASP A 88 -6.05 -5.80 -10.29
CA ASP A 88 -7.29 -5.31 -10.88
C ASP A 88 -8.16 -4.55 -9.87
N GLU A 89 -8.23 -5.05 -8.65
CA GLU A 89 -9.06 -4.42 -7.62
C GLU A 89 -8.58 -3.03 -7.26
N VAL A 90 -7.27 -2.84 -7.11
CA VAL A 90 -6.74 -1.54 -6.69
C VAL A 90 -6.69 -0.52 -7.82
N TYR A 91 -6.67 -0.98 -9.07
CA TYR A 91 -6.56 -0.08 -10.22
C TYR A 91 -7.91 0.30 -10.84
N ARG A 92 -9.00 -0.26 -10.34
CA ARG A 92 -10.35 0.05 -10.83
C ARG A 92 -11.05 1.18 -10.10
N SER A 93 -10.64 1.48 -8.90
CA SER A 93 -11.34 2.47 -8.07
C SER A 93 -11.05 3.91 -8.45
#